data_ee8eb97c39c3583a9ecb04622d51b63e
#
_entry.id   ee8eb97c39c3583a9ecb04622d51b63e
#
_cell.length_a   1.000
_cell.length_b   1.000
_cell.length_c   1.000
_cell.angle_alpha   90.00
_cell.angle_beta   90.00
_cell.angle_gamma   90.00
#
_symmetry.space_group_name_H-M   'P 1'
#
loop_
_entity.id
_entity.type
_entity.pdbx_description
1 polymer ?
#
loop_
_entity_poly.entity_id
_entity_poly.type
_entity_poly.pdbx_seq_one_letter_code
_entity_poly.pdbx_strand_id
1 'polypeptide(L)'
;MFQFDHVRTRFAPSPTGYMHVGNLRTALFAYLVAKSNNGRFLLRIEDTDQERQVEGAVEIIYKTLKETGLQWDEGPDIGGPVGPYIQSQRMGMFKKYAEQLVESGHAYYCFCDKERLDEVRKVQEASGMAPRYDGHCRNLSKEEVAEKLAAGIPYVIRQKVPTEGTVTFHDDVYGDVTVECSTLDDQILIKGDGMPTYNFANVVDDHTMGITHVIRGNEYLSSAPKYNLLYEAFGWEIPKYIHCAPVMRDATHKLSKRHGDASYEDLVQMGFLTPAILNYIALLGWSPKGDQEIFSLEELVKIFDISGITKSPAIFDMQKLRYINGEYIRKLSPEEFYEKALPWIRRTVKSETADLRELCTVLQTRCEALSDIPEQVDFIDALPDYDIELYTSKKMKTTPETAREALTAVLPILESLPEWNAEAIHAALFAEIEKLGVKNGWLLYPLRVAVSGKQFTPGGGIELAVVLGREETLRRIRTALEKLG
;
A
#
# COMPACT_ATOMS: atom_id res chain seq x y z
N MET A 1 8.91 -33.34 13.49
CA MET A 1 8.43 -31.98 13.56
C MET A 1 9.62 -31.04 13.43
N PHE A 2 9.61 -30.09 12.55
CA PHE A 2 10.71 -29.13 12.41
C PHE A 2 10.69 -28.18 13.60
N GLN A 3 11.73 -28.16 14.42
CA GLN A 3 11.93 -27.20 15.48
C GLN A 3 12.83 -26.10 14.93
N PHE A 4 12.33 -24.88 14.85
CA PHE A 4 13.07 -23.73 14.35
C PHE A 4 13.47 -22.83 15.52
N ASP A 5 14.75 -22.55 15.64
CA ASP A 5 15.31 -21.72 16.73
C ASP A 5 15.28 -20.21 16.40
N HIS A 6 14.47 -19.78 15.41
CA HIS A 6 14.41 -18.40 14.94
C HIS A 6 12.98 -17.96 14.65
N VAL A 7 12.77 -16.65 14.64
CA VAL A 7 11.48 -16.04 14.29
C VAL A 7 11.06 -16.43 12.89
N ARG A 8 9.81 -16.88 12.75
CA ARG A 8 9.18 -17.22 11.47
C ARG A 8 7.85 -16.53 11.37
N THR A 9 7.70 -15.72 10.35
CA THR A 9 6.45 -15.04 10.01
C THR A 9 5.97 -15.46 8.64
N ARG A 10 4.74 -15.16 8.31
CA ARG A 10 4.19 -15.40 6.98
C ARG A 10 3.30 -14.24 6.52
N PHE A 11 3.33 -13.99 5.22
CA PHE A 11 2.24 -13.35 4.52
C PHE A 11 1.44 -14.44 3.82
N ALA A 12 0.12 -14.45 4.06
CA ALA A 12 -0.77 -15.53 3.63
C ALA A 12 -1.98 -14.97 2.88
N PRO A 13 -1.78 -14.37 1.68
CA PRO A 13 -2.85 -13.74 0.93
C PRO A 13 -3.73 -14.77 0.21
N SER A 14 -5.04 -14.46 0.13
CA SER A 14 -5.91 -15.11 -0.85
C SER A 14 -5.78 -14.40 -2.21
N PRO A 15 -5.74 -15.13 -3.35
CA PRO A 15 -5.53 -14.57 -4.68
C PRO A 15 -6.81 -13.90 -5.22
N THR A 16 -7.12 -12.69 -4.73
CA THR A 16 -8.38 -11.96 -5.01
C THR A 16 -8.18 -10.68 -5.83
N GLY A 17 -7.05 -10.51 -6.53
CA GLY A 17 -6.73 -9.36 -7.38
C GLY A 17 -5.61 -8.47 -6.80
N TYR A 18 -5.64 -7.17 -7.12
CA TYR A 18 -4.60 -6.21 -6.73
C TYR A 18 -4.36 -6.13 -5.22
N MET A 19 -3.11 -5.84 -4.84
CA MET A 19 -2.69 -5.77 -3.45
C MET A 19 -3.19 -4.48 -2.80
N HIS A 20 -4.21 -4.60 -1.94
CA HIS A 20 -4.71 -3.47 -1.14
C HIS A 20 -3.61 -2.96 -0.18
N VAL A 21 -3.55 -1.64 0.04
CA VAL A 21 -2.58 -1.00 0.94
C VAL A 21 -2.54 -1.66 2.33
N GLY A 22 -3.70 -2.02 2.89
CA GLY A 22 -3.78 -2.74 4.18
C GLY A 22 -3.12 -4.12 4.16
N ASN A 23 -3.26 -4.87 3.06
CA ASN A 23 -2.60 -6.17 2.89
C ASN A 23 -1.09 -6.01 2.70
N LEU A 24 -0.67 -5.02 1.91
CA LEU A 24 0.76 -4.72 1.73
C LEU A 24 1.40 -4.28 3.05
N ARG A 25 0.69 -3.50 3.89
CA ARG A 25 1.14 -3.17 5.24
C ARG A 25 1.32 -4.41 6.11
N THR A 26 0.37 -5.33 6.07
CA THR A 26 0.47 -6.60 6.81
C THR A 26 1.67 -7.42 6.34
N ALA A 27 1.92 -7.49 5.02
CA ALA A 27 3.10 -8.13 4.46
C ALA A 27 4.39 -7.44 4.92
N LEU A 28 4.43 -6.10 4.88
CA LEU A 28 5.57 -5.31 5.32
C LEU A 28 5.86 -5.54 6.81
N PHE A 29 4.86 -5.51 7.69
CA PHE A 29 5.07 -5.73 9.12
C PHE A 29 5.53 -7.18 9.40
N ALA A 30 4.97 -8.16 8.71
CA ALA A 30 5.44 -9.55 8.81
C ALA A 30 6.90 -9.69 8.36
N TYR A 31 7.27 -9.03 7.27
CA TYR A 31 8.65 -8.96 6.80
C TYR A 31 9.58 -8.28 7.81
N LEU A 32 9.17 -7.12 8.34
CA LEU A 32 9.96 -6.37 9.31
C LEU A 32 10.16 -7.14 10.62
N VAL A 33 9.12 -7.79 11.16
CA VAL A 33 9.22 -8.66 12.35
C VAL A 33 10.20 -9.82 12.11
N ALA A 34 10.15 -10.46 10.95
CA ALA A 34 11.10 -11.53 10.63
C ALA A 34 12.53 -11.00 10.53
N LYS A 35 12.73 -9.98 9.69
CA LYS A 35 14.07 -9.51 9.35
C LYS A 35 14.78 -8.77 10.49
N SER A 36 14.06 -8.02 11.31
CA SER A 36 14.62 -7.37 12.52
C SER A 36 15.11 -8.39 13.56
N ASN A 37 14.61 -9.63 13.51
CA ASN A 37 15.00 -10.72 14.39
C ASN A 37 15.88 -11.77 13.69
N ASN A 38 16.49 -11.47 12.55
CA ASN A 38 17.26 -12.41 11.74
C ASN A 38 16.50 -13.72 11.40
N GLY A 39 15.18 -13.61 11.30
CA GLY A 39 14.26 -14.71 11.07
C GLY A 39 13.93 -14.95 9.59
N ARG A 40 12.88 -15.73 9.37
CA ARG A 40 12.39 -16.09 8.04
C ARG A 40 11.01 -15.51 7.79
N PHE A 41 10.83 -14.95 6.60
CA PHE A 41 9.57 -14.47 6.08
C PHE A 41 9.07 -15.40 4.99
N LEU A 42 7.90 -16.01 5.18
CA LEU A 42 7.30 -17.00 4.29
C LEU A 42 6.16 -16.38 3.47
N LEU A 43 6.01 -16.85 2.24
CA LEU A 43 4.81 -16.60 1.44
C LEU A 43 3.99 -17.89 1.33
N ARG A 44 2.72 -17.84 1.76
CA ARG A 44 1.74 -18.90 1.60
C ARG A 44 0.53 -18.39 0.82
N ILE A 45 0.14 -19.06 -0.26
CA ILE A 45 -1.06 -18.73 -1.01
C ILE A 45 -2.25 -19.49 -0.45
N GLU A 46 -3.27 -18.78 0.00
CA GLU A 46 -4.51 -19.34 0.56
C GLU A 46 -5.62 -19.30 -0.50
N ASP A 47 -5.66 -20.33 -1.31
CA ASP A 47 -6.51 -20.49 -2.50
C ASP A 47 -7.71 -21.42 -2.29
N THR A 48 -8.10 -21.70 -1.04
CA THR A 48 -9.21 -22.62 -0.72
C THR A 48 -10.61 -22.05 -0.97
N ASP A 49 -10.74 -20.73 -1.14
CA ASP A 49 -11.97 -20.07 -1.59
C ASP A 49 -11.94 -19.88 -3.11
N GLN A 50 -12.33 -20.93 -3.83
CA GLN A 50 -12.29 -20.95 -5.30
C GLN A 50 -13.25 -19.97 -5.96
N GLU A 51 -14.34 -19.58 -5.31
CA GLU A 51 -15.33 -18.64 -5.85
C GLU A 51 -14.80 -17.20 -5.94
N ARG A 52 -13.81 -16.86 -5.11
CA ARG A 52 -13.21 -15.51 -5.08
C ARG A 52 -11.87 -15.40 -5.79
N GLN A 53 -11.38 -16.48 -6.35
CA GLN A 53 -10.11 -16.46 -7.07
C GLN A 53 -10.23 -15.62 -8.34
N VAL A 54 -9.20 -14.81 -8.59
CA VAL A 54 -9.03 -14.01 -9.80
C VAL A 54 -7.83 -14.55 -10.56
N GLU A 55 -8.03 -14.85 -11.84
CA GLU A 55 -6.93 -15.29 -12.71
C GLU A 55 -5.81 -14.25 -12.75
N GLY A 56 -4.56 -14.67 -12.65
CA GLY A 56 -3.39 -13.78 -12.59
C GLY A 56 -3.11 -13.10 -11.23
N ALA A 57 -3.96 -13.32 -10.21
CA ALA A 57 -3.79 -12.67 -8.92
C ALA A 57 -2.53 -13.14 -8.16
N VAL A 58 -2.11 -14.38 -8.35
CA VAL A 58 -0.88 -14.91 -7.73
C VAL A 58 0.35 -14.20 -8.31
N GLU A 59 0.39 -14.01 -9.63
CA GLU A 59 1.43 -13.28 -10.34
C GLU A 59 1.53 -11.82 -9.88
N ILE A 60 0.38 -11.18 -9.64
CA ILE A 60 0.31 -9.82 -9.09
C ILE A 60 0.93 -9.79 -7.67
N ILE A 61 0.61 -10.77 -6.82
CA ILE A 61 1.20 -10.87 -5.48
C ILE A 61 2.74 -10.99 -5.58
N TYR A 62 3.25 -11.89 -6.41
CA TYR A 62 4.69 -12.06 -6.61
C TYR A 62 5.35 -10.79 -7.13
N LYS A 63 4.74 -10.17 -8.15
CA LYS A 63 5.23 -8.93 -8.74
C LYS A 63 5.31 -7.83 -7.67
N THR A 64 4.22 -7.57 -6.95
CA THR A 64 4.16 -6.52 -5.93
C THR A 64 5.20 -6.74 -4.83
N LEU A 65 5.33 -7.95 -4.30
CA LEU A 65 6.32 -8.26 -3.26
C LEU A 65 7.76 -8.11 -3.77
N LYS A 66 8.05 -8.52 -5.02
CA LYS A 66 9.37 -8.36 -5.65
C LYS A 66 9.70 -6.88 -5.90
N GLU A 67 8.78 -6.12 -6.46
CA GLU A 67 8.95 -4.68 -6.71
C GLU A 67 9.14 -3.88 -5.42
N THR A 68 8.45 -4.28 -4.35
CA THR A 68 8.56 -3.64 -3.04
C THR A 68 9.78 -4.11 -2.23
N GLY A 69 10.54 -5.09 -2.72
CA GLY A 69 11.71 -5.63 -2.02
C GLY A 69 11.35 -6.56 -0.84
N LEU A 70 10.08 -6.90 -0.65
CA LEU A 70 9.63 -7.82 0.40
C LEU A 70 9.85 -9.28 0.00
N GLN A 71 11.09 -9.64 -0.25
CA GLN A 71 11.46 -10.98 -0.70
C GLN A 71 11.27 -12.00 0.41
N TRP A 72 10.57 -13.10 0.08
CA TRP A 72 10.35 -14.21 0.98
C TRP A 72 11.49 -15.21 0.93
N ASP A 73 11.72 -15.88 2.06
CA ASP A 73 12.78 -16.90 2.21
C ASP A 73 12.28 -18.29 1.82
N GLU A 74 10.96 -18.51 1.90
CA GLU A 74 10.28 -19.75 1.54
C GLU A 74 8.94 -19.42 0.90
N GLY A 75 8.55 -20.16 -0.12
CA GLY A 75 7.29 -19.88 -0.81
C GLY A 75 7.02 -20.80 -2.00
N PRO A 76 5.89 -20.59 -2.72
CA PRO A 76 5.45 -21.50 -3.77
C PRO A 76 6.44 -21.63 -4.95
N ASP A 77 7.12 -20.53 -5.29
CA ASP A 77 8.02 -20.46 -6.45
C ASP A 77 9.47 -20.83 -6.13
N ILE A 78 9.88 -20.66 -4.88
CA ILE A 78 11.26 -20.94 -4.44
C ILE A 78 11.38 -22.21 -3.58
N GLY A 79 10.24 -22.75 -3.11
CA GLY A 79 10.22 -23.92 -2.25
C GLY A 79 10.65 -23.63 -0.82
N GLY A 80 11.07 -24.69 -0.11
CA GLY A 80 11.50 -24.65 1.28
C GLY A 80 11.18 -25.97 2.01
N PRO A 81 11.60 -26.11 3.29
CA PRO A 81 11.51 -27.39 4.00
C PRO A 81 10.08 -27.77 4.43
N VAL A 82 9.13 -26.84 4.47
CA VAL A 82 7.78 -27.02 5.04
C VAL A 82 6.66 -26.94 3.99
N GLY A 83 7.01 -27.02 2.71
CA GLY A 83 6.03 -27.01 1.61
C GLY A 83 5.07 -28.20 1.60
N PRO A 84 4.07 -28.16 0.70
CA PRO A 84 3.74 -27.12 -0.26
C PRO A 84 3.30 -25.80 0.38
N TYR A 85 3.49 -24.66 -0.33
CA TYR A 85 3.12 -23.32 0.15
C TYR A 85 1.86 -22.78 -0.52
N ILE A 86 1.12 -23.63 -1.24
CA ILE A 86 -0.21 -23.37 -1.78
C ILE A 86 -1.18 -24.25 -1.01
N GLN A 87 -2.20 -23.63 -0.40
CA GLN A 87 -3.06 -24.29 0.57
C GLN A 87 -3.88 -25.44 -0.05
N SER A 88 -4.36 -25.30 -1.30
CA SER A 88 -5.06 -26.38 -2.02
C SER A 88 -4.21 -27.64 -2.24
N GLN A 89 -2.88 -27.51 -2.30
CA GLN A 89 -1.97 -28.65 -2.43
C GLN A 89 -1.77 -29.42 -1.11
N ARG A 90 -2.30 -28.94 -0.01
CA ARG A 90 -2.18 -29.50 1.35
C ARG A 90 -3.45 -30.22 1.83
N MET A 91 -4.45 -30.34 1.00
CA MET A 91 -5.82 -30.79 1.33
C MET A 91 -5.90 -32.08 2.13
N GLY A 92 -5.15 -33.11 1.77
CA GLY A 92 -5.19 -34.41 2.47
C GLY A 92 -4.75 -34.36 3.93
N MET A 93 -4.00 -33.34 4.32
CA MET A 93 -3.50 -33.15 5.68
C MET A 93 -4.59 -32.66 6.63
N PHE A 94 -5.42 -31.70 6.18
CA PHE A 94 -6.41 -31.05 7.05
C PHE A 94 -7.45 -32.03 7.60
N LYS A 95 -7.95 -32.93 6.75
CA LYS A 95 -8.91 -33.98 7.16
C LYS A 95 -8.34 -34.84 8.27
N LYS A 96 -7.07 -35.27 8.15
CA LYS A 96 -6.39 -36.09 9.15
C LYS A 96 -6.33 -35.38 10.52
N TYR A 97 -6.00 -34.08 10.55
CA TYR A 97 -5.97 -33.32 11.80
C TYR A 97 -7.38 -33.11 12.38
N ALA A 98 -8.40 -32.91 11.54
CA ALA A 98 -9.77 -32.80 12.02
C ALA A 98 -10.28 -34.11 12.63
N GLU A 99 -9.97 -35.27 12.02
CA GLU A 99 -10.28 -36.60 12.55
C GLU A 99 -9.57 -36.87 13.90
N GLN A 100 -8.31 -36.44 14.03
CA GLN A 100 -7.57 -36.50 15.30
C GLN A 100 -8.28 -35.69 16.41
N LEU A 101 -8.85 -34.52 16.10
CA LEU A 101 -9.67 -33.75 17.05
C LEU A 101 -10.98 -34.48 17.42
N VAL A 102 -11.58 -35.20 16.47
CA VAL A 102 -12.76 -36.02 16.75
C VAL A 102 -12.41 -37.16 17.71
N GLU A 103 -11.32 -37.86 17.47
CA GLU A 103 -10.82 -38.95 18.31
C GLU A 103 -10.51 -38.47 19.74
N SER A 104 -9.92 -37.29 19.88
CA SER A 104 -9.58 -36.67 21.18
C SER A 104 -10.78 -35.97 21.86
N GLY A 105 -11.95 -35.92 21.22
CA GLY A 105 -13.15 -35.32 21.76
C GLY A 105 -13.24 -33.79 21.67
N HIS A 106 -12.36 -33.14 20.88
CA HIS A 106 -12.33 -31.70 20.66
C HIS A 106 -13.05 -31.27 19.36
N ALA A 107 -13.54 -32.25 18.58
CA ALA A 107 -14.38 -32.04 17.41
C ALA A 107 -15.43 -33.14 17.31
N TYR A 108 -16.41 -33.01 16.42
CA TYR A 108 -17.46 -33.98 16.19
C TYR A 108 -18.02 -33.90 14.77
N TYR A 109 -18.62 -34.99 14.30
CA TYR A 109 -19.34 -35.04 13.04
C TYR A 109 -20.71 -34.39 13.18
N CYS A 110 -21.07 -33.51 12.27
CA CYS A 110 -22.38 -32.86 12.21
C CYS A 110 -23.06 -33.22 10.89
N PHE A 111 -24.23 -33.82 10.98
CA PHE A 111 -25.04 -34.35 9.88
C PHE A 111 -26.25 -33.46 9.55
N CYS A 112 -26.30 -32.23 10.08
CA CYS A 112 -27.38 -31.29 9.79
C CYS A 112 -27.30 -30.85 8.31
N ASP A 113 -28.45 -30.92 7.61
CA ASP A 113 -28.64 -30.38 6.31
C ASP A 113 -28.83 -28.84 6.34
N LYS A 114 -28.87 -28.26 5.17
CA LYS A 114 -29.01 -26.81 5.03
C LYS A 114 -30.38 -26.32 5.47
N GLU A 115 -31.41 -27.07 5.13
CA GLU A 115 -32.81 -26.77 5.44
C GLU A 115 -33.01 -26.63 6.96
N ARG A 116 -32.52 -27.60 7.74
CA ARG A 116 -32.55 -27.53 9.20
C ARG A 116 -31.78 -26.33 9.76
N LEU A 117 -30.58 -26.08 9.23
CA LEU A 117 -29.78 -24.96 9.71
C LEU A 117 -30.43 -23.60 9.40
N ASP A 118 -31.11 -23.46 8.27
CA ASP A 118 -31.86 -22.27 7.88
C ASP A 118 -33.10 -22.07 8.77
N GLU A 119 -33.79 -23.17 9.21
CA GLU A 119 -34.88 -23.09 10.16
C GLU A 119 -34.40 -22.61 11.53
N VAL A 120 -33.31 -23.18 12.06
CA VAL A 120 -32.72 -22.75 13.33
C VAL A 120 -32.35 -21.25 13.28
N ARG A 121 -31.72 -20.81 12.19
CA ARG A 121 -31.38 -19.40 11.98
C ARG A 121 -32.65 -18.51 12.05
N LYS A 122 -33.69 -18.84 11.30
CA LYS A 122 -34.95 -18.08 11.29
C LYS A 122 -35.59 -17.96 12.67
N VAL A 123 -35.60 -19.05 13.44
CA VAL A 123 -36.15 -19.05 14.81
C VAL A 123 -35.31 -18.14 15.73
N GLN A 124 -34.00 -18.21 15.64
CA GLN A 124 -33.12 -17.37 16.44
C GLN A 124 -33.26 -15.88 16.08
N GLU A 125 -33.28 -15.54 14.80
CA GLU A 125 -33.51 -14.18 14.32
C GLU A 125 -34.88 -13.62 14.76
N ALA A 126 -35.96 -14.44 14.68
CA ALA A 126 -37.29 -14.06 15.14
C ALA A 126 -37.33 -13.82 16.66
N SER A 127 -36.46 -14.47 17.42
CA SER A 127 -36.30 -14.29 18.86
C SER A 127 -35.30 -13.20 19.26
N GLY A 128 -34.74 -12.46 18.29
CA GLY A 128 -33.75 -11.42 18.55
C GLY A 128 -32.36 -11.94 18.97
N MET A 129 -32.10 -13.22 18.75
CA MET A 129 -30.81 -13.85 19.05
C MET A 129 -29.90 -13.80 17.82
N ALA A 130 -28.60 -13.65 18.06
CA ALA A 130 -27.61 -13.78 16.99
C ALA A 130 -27.57 -15.22 16.46
N PRO A 131 -27.65 -15.46 15.13
CA PRO A 131 -27.63 -16.79 14.55
C PRO A 131 -26.35 -17.54 14.90
N ARG A 132 -26.50 -18.75 15.43
CA ARG A 132 -25.39 -19.67 15.70
C ARG A 132 -25.85 -21.11 15.60
N TYR A 133 -24.91 -22.04 15.45
CA TYR A 133 -25.24 -23.47 15.49
C TYR A 133 -25.76 -23.88 16.88
N ASP A 134 -26.82 -24.66 16.89
CA ASP A 134 -27.55 -25.04 18.14
C ASP A 134 -26.96 -26.26 18.86
N GLY A 135 -25.90 -26.86 18.32
CA GLY A 135 -25.23 -28.01 18.92
C GLY A 135 -25.96 -29.35 18.74
N HIS A 136 -26.92 -29.44 17.82
CA HIS A 136 -27.78 -30.64 17.64
C HIS A 136 -27.00 -31.96 17.55
N CYS A 137 -25.92 -32.02 16.77
CA CYS A 137 -25.12 -33.23 16.63
C CYS A 137 -23.99 -33.38 17.67
N ARG A 138 -23.82 -32.39 18.56
CA ARG A 138 -22.68 -32.29 19.46
C ARG A 138 -22.53 -33.49 20.42
N ASN A 139 -23.64 -34.13 20.78
CA ASN A 139 -23.71 -35.19 21.78
C ASN A 139 -24.20 -36.55 21.21
N LEU A 140 -24.10 -36.74 19.88
CA LEU A 140 -24.36 -38.04 19.26
C LEU A 140 -23.42 -39.08 19.82
N SER A 141 -23.95 -40.31 20.07
CA SER A 141 -23.10 -41.43 20.47
C SER A 141 -22.19 -41.91 19.38
N LYS A 142 -21.14 -42.64 19.71
CA LYS A 142 -20.23 -43.22 18.73
C LYS A 142 -20.93 -44.19 17.77
N GLU A 143 -21.91 -44.90 18.27
CA GLU A 143 -22.78 -45.84 17.54
C GLU A 143 -23.64 -45.09 16.52
N GLU A 144 -24.34 -44.03 16.94
CA GLU A 144 -25.14 -43.18 16.02
C GLU A 144 -24.28 -42.55 14.93
N VAL A 145 -23.09 -42.06 15.29
CA VAL A 145 -22.12 -41.50 14.30
C VAL A 145 -21.70 -42.60 13.32
N ALA A 146 -21.35 -43.79 13.81
CA ALA A 146 -20.90 -44.88 12.94
C ALA A 146 -22.01 -45.34 11.98
N GLU A 147 -23.26 -45.45 12.43
CA GLU A 147 -24.43 -45.76 11.59
C GLU A 147 -24.62 -44.72 10.48
N LYS A 148 -24.58 -43.44 10.83
CA LYS A 148 -24.75 -42.35 9.87
C LYS A 148 -23.62 -42.30 8.84
N LEU A 149 -22.38 -42.52 9.25
CA LEU A 149 -21.23 -42.61 8.33
C LEU A 149 -21.35 -43.83 7.42
N ALA A 150 -21.73 -45.00 7.95
CA ALA A 150 -21.95 -46.22 7.16
C ALA A 150 -23.10 -46.07 6.15
N ALA A 151 -24.13 -45.30 6.51
CA ALA A 151 -25.24 -44.95 5.60
C ALA A 151 -24.87 -43.91 4.54
N GLY A 152 -23.63 -43.38 4.54
CA GLY A 152 -23.17 -42.38 3.58
C GLY A 152 -23.85 -41.01 3.73
N ILE A 153 -24.38 -40.66 4.90
CA ILE A 153 -25.00 -39.37 5.15
C ILE A 153 -23.91 -38.27 5.06
N PRO A 154 -24.15 -37.21 4.29
CA PRO A 154 -23.20 -36.09 4.20
C PRO A 154 -22.97 -35.44 5.57
N TYR A 155 -21.73 -35.03 5.82
CA TYR A 155 -21.37 -34.46 7.11
C TYR A 155 -20.35 -33.30 6.94
N VAL A 156 -20.25 -32.50 7.98
CA VAL A 156 -19.15 -31.58 8.25
C VAL A 156 -18.49 -31.97 9.57
N ILE A 157 -17.23 -31.55 9.79
CA ILE A 157 -16.57 -31.68 11.09
C ILE A 157 -16.60 -30.32 11.78
N ARG A 158 -17.10 -30.28 13.02
CA ARG A 158 -17.17 -29.05 13.83
C ARG A 158 -16.23 -29.13 15.03
N GLN A 159 -15.63 -27.98 15.37
CA GLN A 159 -14.94 -27.83 16.65
C GLN A 159 -15.90 -27.95 17.82
N LYS A 160 -15.51 -28.64 18.87
CA LYS A 160 -16.29 -28.76 20.12
C LYS A 160 -15.76 -27.72 21.11
N VAL A 161 -16.30 -26.50 21.03
CA VAL A 161 -15.92 -25.38 21.91
C VAL A 161 -16.47 -25.62 23.34
N PRO A 162 -15.72 -25.35 24.42
CA PRO A 162 -16.26 -25.38 25.77
C PRO A 162 -17.49 -24.47 25.91
N THR A 163 -18.51 -24.91 26.68
CA THR A 163 -19.73 -24.13 26.90
C THR A 163 -19.64 -23.18 28.07
N GLU A 164 -18.66 -23.41 28.96
CA GLU A 164 -18.43 -22.64 30.19
C GLU A 164 -16.96 -22.24 30.30
N GLY A 165 -16.71 -21.25 31.14
CA GLY A 165 -15.36 -20.71 31.35
C GLY A 165 -14.97 -19.62 30.36
N THR A 166 -13.71 -19.27 30.35
CA THR A 166 -13.16 -18.20 29.52
C THR A 166 -11.93 -18.68 28.75
N VAL A 167 -11.69 -18.07 27.59
CA VAL A 167 -10.43 -18.20 26.85
C VAL A 167 -9.70 -16.87 26.92
N THR A 168 -8.48 -16.86 27.42
CA THR A 168 -7.62 -15.66 27.45
C THR A 168 -6.41 -15.90 26.54
N PHE A 169 -6.08 -14.93 25.71
CA PHE A 169 -4.87 -14.93 24.93
C PHE A 169 -4.18 -13.56 24.98
N HIS A 170 -2.86 -13.58 24.80
CA HIS A 170 -2.06 -12.36 24.71
C HIS A 170 -1.89 -11.93 23.26
N ASP A 171 -2.09 -10.63 23.01
CA ASP A 171 -1.77 -9.97 21.74
C ASP A 171 -0.75 -8.86 22.01
N ASP A 172 0.34 -8.85 21.27
CA ASP A 172 1.44 -7.90 21.49
C ASP A 172 1.03 -6.43 21.28
N VAL A 173 -0.09 -6.19 20.59
CA VAL A 173 -0.66 -4.85 20.37
C VAL A 173 -1.81 -4.56 21.33
N TYR A 174 -2.77 -5.48 21.47
CA TYR A 174 -3.99 -5.24 22.24
C TYR A 174 -3.87 -5.65 23.71
N GLY A 175 -2.83 -6.42 24.09
CA GLY A 175 -2.66 -6.99 25.42
C GLY A 175 -3.51 -8.23 25.64
N ASP A 176 -3.83 -8.52 26.87
CA ASP A 176 -4.65 -9.70 27.22
C ASP A 176 -6.10 -9.52 26.81
N VAL A 177 -6.61 -10.44 26.01
CA VAL A 177 -7.99 -10.48 25.52
C VAL A 177 -8.67 -11.71 26.09
N THR A 178 -9.72 -11.50 26.87
CA THR A 178 -10.52 -12.57 27.50
C THR A 178 -11.92 -12.62 26.91
N VAL A 179 -12.36 -13.81 26.51
CA VAL A 179 -13.66 -14.03 25.91
C VAL A 179 -14.37 -15.18 26.64
N GLU A 180 -15.66 -15.01 26.96
CA GLU A 180 -16.51 -16.07 27.52
C GLU A 180 -16.75 -17.18 26.50
N CYS A 181 -16.49 -18.44 26.85
CA CYS A 181 -16.72 -19.59 25.97
C CYS A 181 -18.17 -19.68 25.48
N SER A 182 -19.15 -19.28 26.30
CA SER A 182 -20.56 -19.24 25.96
C SER A 182 -20.92 -18.34 24.78
N THR A 183 -20.02 -17.38 24.42
CA THR A 183 -20.18 -16.48 23.26
C THR A 183 -19.63 -17.07 21.97
N LEU A 184 -18.82 -18.12 22.07
CA LEU A 184 -18.21 -18.80 20.92
C LEU A 184 -19.18 -19.86 20.37
N ASP A 185 -19.11 -20.11 19.07
CA ASP A 185 -19.89 -21.15 18.38
C ASP A 185 -18.99 -22.32 17.93
N ASP A 186 -19.61 -23.48 17.76
CA ASP A 186 -18.95 -24.67 17.21
C ASP A 186 -18.73 -24.48 15.70
N GLN A 187 -17.62 -23.83 15.35
CA GLN A 187 -17.29 -23.56 13.94
C GLN A 187 -17.03 -24.82 13.13
N ILE A 188 -17.29 -24.77 11.83
CA ILE A 188 -16.92 -25.84 10.92
C ILE A 188 -15.41 -25.83 10.72
N LEU A 189 -14.78 -27.00 10.83
CA LEU A 189 -13.37 -27.24 10.53
C LEU A 189 -13.21 -27.77 9.10
N ILE A 190 -13.97 -28.81 8.74
CA ILE A 190 -14.01 -29.41 7.40
C ILE A 190 -15.42 -29.29 6.85
N LYS A 191 -15.56 -28.76 5.66
CA LYS A 191 -16.81 -28.61 4.93
C LYS A 191 -17.27 -29.94 4.31
N GLY A 192 -18.52 -30.02 3.85
CA GLY A 192 -19.07 -31.20 3.21
C GLY A 192 -18.38 -31.68 1.92
N ASP A 193 -17.66 -30.78 1.25
CA ASP A 193 -16.81 -31.07 0.10
C ASP A 193 -15.39 -31.59 0.48
N GLY A 194 -15.12 -31.72 1.78
CA GLY A 194 -13.80 -32.12 2.31
C GLY A 194 -12.79 -31.01 2.44
N MET A 195 -13.15 -29.76 2.04
CA MET A 195 -12.28 -28.60 2.17
C MET A 195 -12.24 -28.09 3.60
N PRO A 196 -11.07 -27.64 4.13
CA PRO A 196 -11.03 -26.96 5.41
C PRO A 196 -11.68 -25.58 5.29
N THR A 197 -12.17 -25.08 6.42
CA THR A 197 -12.45 -23.65 6.53
C THR A 197 -11.15 -22.88 6.73
N TYR A 198 -11.17 -21.58 6.40
CA TYR A 198 -10.03 -20.68 6.64
C TYR A 198 -9.54 -20.76 8.09
N ASN A 199 -10.46 -20.70 9.06
CA ASN A 199 -10.12 -20.70 10.48
C ASN A 199 -9.39 -21.97 10.96
N PHE A 200 -9.63 -23.08 10.33
CA PHE A 200 -8.92 -24.33 10.64
C PHE A 200 -7.60 -24.47 9.87
N ALA A 201 -7.66 -24.19 8.57
CA ALA A 201 -6.48 -24.32 7.70
C ALA A 201 -5.33 -23.45 8.17
N ASN A 202 -5.58 -22.19 8.56
CA ASN A 202 -4.51 -21.28 9.00
C ASN A 202 -3.80 -21.80 10.27
N VAL A 203 -4.51 -22.40 11.23
CA VAL A 203 -3.94 -22.97 12.46
C VAL A 203 -3.03 -24.16 12.14
N VAL A 204 -3.53 -25.08 11.30
CA VAL A 204 -2.75 -26.28 10.89
C VAL A 204 -1.53 -25.88 10.08
N ASP A 205 -1.69 -24.94 9.15
CA ASP A 205 -0.60 -24.47 8.32
C ASP A 205 0.45 -23.70 9.13
N ASP A 206 0.02 -22.78 9.99
CA ASP A 206 0.94 -22.02 10.84
C ASP A 206 1.75 -22.96 11.74
N HIS A 207 1.11 -23.98 12.35
CA HIS A 207 1.82 -24.97 13.14
C HIS A 207 2.80 -25.81 12.31
N THR A 208 2.33 -26.40 11.20
CA THR A 208 3.16 -27.30 10.38
C THR A 208 4.26 -26.58 9.61
N MET A 209 4.15 -25.27 9.41
CA MET A 209 5.19 -24.41 8.85
C MET A 209 6.08 -23.76 9.91
N GLY A 210 5.84 -24.03 11.20
CA GLY A 210 6.65 -23.51 12.31
C GLY A 210 6.55 -22.00 12.47
N ILE A 211 5.40 -21.40 12.19
CA ILE A 211 5.18 -19.96 12.33
C ILE A 211 5.17 -19.61 13.83
N THR A 212 6.01 -18.65 14.21
CA THR A 212 6.18 -18.20 15.59
C THR A 212 5.44 -16.91 15.89
N HIS A 213 5.23 -16.06 14.87
CA HIS A 213 4.56 -14.77 15.00
C HIS A 213 3.54 -14.61 13.88
N VAL A 214 2.29 -14.30 14.24
CA VAL A 214 1.16 -14.12 13.33
C VAL A 214 0.77 -12.67 13.27
N ILE A 215 1.14 -12.00 12.18
CA ILE A 215 0.75 -10.62 11.89
C ILE A 215 -0.45 -10.64 10.96
N ARG A 216 -1.54 -9.95 11.33
CA ARG A 216 -2.77 -9.84 10.51
C ARG A 216 -3.66 -8.68 10.98
N GLY A 217 -4.77 -8.44 10.27
CA GLY A 217 -5.74 -7.42 10.63
C GLY A 217 -6.51 -7.74 11.93
N ASN A 218 -6.97 -6.72 12.63
CA ASN A 218 -7.68 -6.86 13.89
C ASN A 218 -9.09 -7.49 13.77
N GLU A 219 -9.60 -7.66 12.56
CA GLU A 219 -10.85 -8.40 12.31
C GLU A 219 -10.78 -9.86 12.78
N TYR A 220 -9.58 -10.40 12.95
CA TYR A 220 -9.36 -11.77 13.45
C TYR A 220 -9.29 -11.88 14.97
N LEU A 221 -9.31 -10.76 15.71
CA LEU A 221 -9.33 -10.79 17.20
C LEU A 221 -10.49 -11.62 17.76
N SER A 222 -11.67 -11.51 17.15
CA SER A 222 -12.85 -12.28 17.57
C SER A 222 -12.75 -13.78 17.27
N SER A 223 -11.91 -14.18 16.32
CA SER A 223 -11.68 -15.59 15.96
C SER A 223 -10.50 -16.21 16.71
N ALA A 224 -9.59 -15.41 17.23
CA ALA A 224 -8.37 -15.87 17.91
C ALA A 224 -8.65 -16.82 19.10
N PRO A 225 -9.71 -16.65 19.93
CA PRO A 225 -10.04 -17.61 20.97
C PRO A 225 -10.28 -19.03 20.44
N LYS A 226 -10.96 -19.17 19.31
CA LYS A 226 -11.21 -20.48 18.67
C LYS A 226 -9.93 -21.10 18.12
N TYR A 227 -8.97 -20.29 17.65
CA TYR A 227 -7.65 -20.77 17.23
C TYR A 227 -6.86 -21.29 18.41
N ASN A 228 -6.84 -20.59 19.54
CA ASN A 228 -6.13 -21.02 20.74
C ASN A 228 -6.68 -22.33 21.27
N LEU A 229 -8.00 -22.51 21.30
CA LEU A 229 -8.61 -23.80 21.65
C LEU A 229 -8.20 -24.94 20.73
N LEU A 230 -7.91 -24.69 19.45
CA LEU A 230 -7.36 -25.68 18.52
C LEU A 230 -5.90 -26.01 18.86
N TYR A 231 -5.05 -25.00 19.09
CA TYR A 231 -3.66 -25.22 19.52
C TYR A 231 -3.60 -26.02 20.81
N GLU A 232 -4.42 -25.67 21.81
CA GLU A 232 -4.51 -26.36 23.09
C GLU A 232 -4.98 -27.82 22.93
N ALA A 233 -6.03 -28.05 22.11
CA ALA A 233 -6.56 -29.38 21.82
C ALA A 233 -5.53 -30.32 21.16
N PHE A 234 -4.61 -29.77 20.36
CA PHE A 234 -3.51 -30.50 19.77
C PHE A 234 -2.27 -30.61 20.68
N GLY A 235 -2.23 -29.85 21.77
CA GLY A 235 -1.02 -29.70 22.59
C GLY A 235 0.10 -28.95 21.85
N TRP A 236 -0.23 -28.05 20.95
CA TRP A 236 0.71 -27.27 20.17
C TRP A 236 1.04 -25.95 20.86
N GLU A 237 2.24 -25.42 20.60
CA GLU A 237 2.62 -24.08 21.03
C GLU A 237 1.80 -23.03 20.26
N ILE A 238 1.25 -22.06 20.99
CA ILE A 238 0.48 -20.96 20.43
C ILE A 238 1.46 -19.89 19.93
N PRO A 239 1.34 -19.45 18.67
CA PRO A 239 2.19 -18.36 18.15
C PRO A 239 1.88 -17.03 18.83
N LYS A 240 2.81 -16.10 18.81
CA LYS A 240 2.56 -14.72 19.23
C LYS A 240 1.66 -14.04 18.21
N TYR A 241 0.64 -13.33 18.71
CA TYR A 241 -0.28 -12.58 17.88
C TYR A 241 0.06 -11.10 17.85
N ILE A 242 0.01 -10.51 16.66
CA ILE A 242 0.21 -9.09 16.40
C ILE A 242 -0.94 -8.65 15.50
N HIS A 243 -2.05 -8.21 16.08
CA HIS A 243 -3.19 -7.72 15.32
C HIS A 243 -3.05 -6.23 15.04
N CYS A 244 -3.12 -5.86 13.76
CA CYS A 244 -2.96 -4.48 13.30
C CYS A 244 -4.33 -3.82 13.12
N ALA A 245 -4.48 -2.60 13.63
CA ALA A 245 -5.68 -1.79 13.41
C ALA A 245 -5.91 -1.54 11.90
N PRO A 246 -7.15 -1.30 11.44
CA PRO A 246 -7.43 -1.12 10.02
C PRO A 246 -6.84 0.18 9.48
N VAL A 247 -6.61 0.24 8.16
CA VAL A 247 -6.38 1.49 7.44
C VAL A 247 -7.73 2.05 7.01
N MET A 248 -7.99 3.29 7.40
CA MET A 248 -9.24 3.99 7.14
C MET A 248 -9.03 5.04 6.07
N ARG A 249 -10.07 5.36 5.30
CA ARG A 249 -10.11 6.50 4.40
C ARG A 249 -10.35 7.81 5.18
N ASP A 250 -11.24 7.74 6.15
CA ASP A 250 -11.65 8.82 7.04
C ASP A 250 -12.05 8.23 8.41
N ALA A 251 -12.51 9.05 9.33
CA ALA A 251 -12.85 8.63 10.69
C ALA A 251 -13.90 7.50 10.77
N THR A 252 -14.70 7.29 9.73
CA THR A 252 -15.85 6.37 9.73
C THR A 252 -15.79 5.30 8.66
N HIS A 253 -15.03 5.49 7.58
CA HIS A 253 -15.01 4.60 6.44
C HIS A 253 -13.65 3.91 6.28
N LYS A 254 -13.68 2.59 6.13
CA LYS A 254 -12.47 1.83 5.76
C LYS A 254 -12.02 2.21 4.34
N LEU A 255 -10.71 2.22 4.13
CA LEU A 255 -10.14 2.32 2.80
C LEU A 255 -10.59 1.11 1.96
N SER A 256 -11.10 1.33 0.74
CA SER A 256 -11.64 0.26 -0.10
C SER A 256 -11.24 0.41 -1.56
N LYS A 257 -11.08 -0.71 -2.26
CA LYS A 257 -10.73 -0.79 -3.69
C LYS A 257 -11.67 -0.01 -4.63
N ARG A 258 -12.88 0.35 -4.19
CA ARG A 258 -13.89 1.03 -5.04
C ARG A 258 -13.58 2.49 -5.34
N HIS A 259 -12.56 3.08 -4.71
CA HIS A 259 -12.24 4.50 -4.79
C HIS A 259 -10.96 4.80 -5.58
N GLY A 260 -10.29 3.76 -6.18
CA GLY A 260 -9.18 3.94 -7.12
C GLY A 260 -7.83 4.39 -6.53
N ASP A 261 -7.70 4.45 -5.21
CA ASP A 261 -6.47 4.88 -4.50
C ASP A 261 -6.06 3.92 -3.38
N ALA A 262 -6.55 2.70 -3.44
CA ALA A 262 -6.43 1.74 -2.36
C ALA A 262 -5.46 0.57 -2.63
N SER A 263 -4.92 0.46 -3.85
CA SER A 263 -3.94 -0.57 -4.20
C SER A 263 -2.54 0.00 -4.41
N TYR A 264 -1.53 -0.85 -4.26
CA TYR A 264 -0.15 -0.51 -4.59
C TYR A 264 -0.02 -0.09 -6.06
N GLU A 265 -0.67 -0.81 -6.95
CA GLU A 265 -0.65 -0.57 -8.38
C GLU A 265 -1.24 0.80 -8.74
N ASP A 266 -2.34 1.21 -8.09
CA ASP A 266 -2.95 2.54 -8.27
C ASP A 266 -1.96 3.64 -7.87
N LEU A 267 -1.29 3.48 -6.72
CA LEU A 267 -0.29 4.45 -6.25
C LEU A 267 0.90 4.56 -7.21
N VAL A 268 1.39 3.45 -7.76
CA VAL A 268 2.44 3.48 -8.78
C VAL A 268 1.97 4.19 -10.05
N GLN A 269 0.72 3.95 -10.48
CA GLN A 269 0.13 4.64 -11.64
C GLN A 269 -0.05 6.14 -11.39
N MET A 270 -0.27 6.56 -10.16
CA MET A 270 -0.28 7.97 -9.74
C MET A 270 1.13 8.60 -9.68
N GLY A 271 2.18 7.83 -10.02
CA GLY A 271 3.55 8.33 -10.07
C GLY A 271 4.26 8.41 -8.73
N PHE A 272 3.80 7.64 -7.73
CA PHE A 272 4.51 7.47 -6.47
C PHE A 272 5.64 6.43 -6.62
N LEU A 273 6.78 6.70 -6.00
CA LEU A 273 7.94 5.80 -5.99
C LEU A 273 7.70 4.66 -5.00
N THR A 274 8.01 3.44 -5.38
CA THR A 274 7.86 2.26 -4.51
C THR A 274 8.50 2.41 -3.13
N PRO A 275 9.75 2.91 -2.98
CA PRO A 275 10.32 3.13 -1.65
C PRO A 275 9.53 4.13 -0.80
N ALA A 276 8.97 5.17 -1.42
CA ALA A 276 8.14 6.15 -0.72
C ALA A 276 6.80 5.56 -0.26
N ILE A 277 6.17 4.75 -1.12
CA ILE A 277 4.95 4.00 -0.77
C ILE A 277 5.21 3.11 0.44
N LEU A 278 6.29 2.32 0.45
CA LEU A 278 6.62 1.43 1.57
C LEU A 278 6.90 2.20 2.85
N ASN A 279 7.69 3.27 2.78
CA ASN A 279 7.96 4.12 3.93
C ASN A 279 6.66 4.70 4.52
N TYR A 280 5.80 5.23 3.66
CA TYR A 280 4.50 5.75 4.10
C TYR A 280 3.61 4.67 4.72
N ILE A 281 3.53 3.49 4.09
CA ILE A 281 2.75 2.36 4.60
C ILE A 281 3.28 1.88 5.96
N ALA A 282 4.60 1.90 6.19
CA ALA A 282 5.18 1.56 7.49
C ALA A 282 4.65 2.50 8.59
N LEU A 283 4.51 3.79 8.30
CA LEU A 283 3.99 4.78 9.26
C LEU A 283 2.46 4.70 9.47
N LEU A 284 1.74 3.91 8.68
CA LEU A 284 0.30 3.68 8.89
C LEU A 284 0.06 2.71 10.04
N GLY A 285 0.01 3.23 11.26
CA GLY A 285 -0.24 2.45 12.47
C GLY A 285 1.03 1.91 13.14
N TRP A 286 2.20 2.44 12.81
CA TRP A 286 3.45 2.25 13.52
C TRP A 286 4.18 3.60 13.66
N SER A 287 4.78 3.83 14.82
CA SER A 287 5.54 5.04 15.10
C SER A 287 6.99 4.68 15.47
N PRO A 288 7.98 5.26 14.80
CA PRO A 288 9.38 5.10 15.17
C PRO A 288 9.67 5.83 16.49
N LYS A 289 10.78 5.46 17.12
CA LYS A 289 11.33 6.24 18.25
C LYS A 289 12.05 7.47 17.68
N GLY A 290 11.54 8.67 17.97
CA GLY A 290 12.08 9.94 17.47
C GLY A 290 11.26 10.58 16.36
N ASP A 291 11.80 11.63 15.75
CA ASP A 291 11.08 12.50 14.80
C ASP A 291 11.38 12.19 13.32
N GLN A 292 12.25 11.24 13.06
CA GLN A 292 12.55 10.83 11.68
C GLN A 292 11.35 10.11 11.06
N GLU A 293 11.03 10.46 9.81
CA GLU A 293 9.91 9.88 9.07
C GLU A 293 10.33 9.26 7.72
N ILE A 294 11.55 9.53 7.26
CA ILE A 294 12.04 9.04 5.96
C ILE A 294 13.07 7.93 6.19
N PHE A 295 12.70 6.72 5.81
CA PHE A 295 13.48 5.50 6.04
C PHE A 295 13.54 4.63 4.79
N SER A 296 14.70 4.11 4.47
CA SER A 296 14.81 2.98 3.53
C SER A 296 14.25 1.70 4.15
N LEU A 297 14.02 0.67 3.33
CA LEU A 297 13.57 -0.63 3.84
C LEU A 297 14.58 -1.25 4.81
N GLU A 298 15.88 -1.10 4.52
CA GLU A 298 16.98 -1.58 5.37
C GLU A 298 17.03 -0.83 6.71
N GLU A 299 16.75 0.47 6.71
CA GLU A 299 16.64 1.26 7.95
C GLU A 299 15.42 0.82 8.75
N LEU A 300 14.27 0.61 8.09
CA LEU A 300 13.08 0.09 8.76
C LEU A 300 13.35 -1.26 9.43
N VAL A 301 14.05 -2.19 8.77
CA VAL A 301 14.43 -3.48 9.36
C VAL A 301 15.25 -3.30 10.65
N LYS A 302 16.12 -2.30 10.70
CA LYS A 302 16.98 -2.06 11.89
C LYS A 302 16.25 -1.44 13.07
N ILE A 303 15.22 -0.62 12.80
CA ILE A 303 14.55 0.18 13.83
C ILE A 303 13.17 -0.33 14.20
N PHE A 304 12.61 -1.26 13.42
CA PHE A 304 11.25 -1.73 13.65
C PHE A 304 11.13 -2.46 14.99
N ASP A 305 10.17 -2.00 15.78
CA ASP A 305 9.83 -2.54 17.09
C ASP A 305 8.31 -2.70 17.16
N ILE A 306 7.85 -3.89 17.52
CA ILE A 306 6.41 -4.22 17.65
C ILE A 306 5.71 -3.26 18.61
N SER A 307 6.41 -2.80 19.66
CA SER A 307 5.86 -1.85 20.64
C SER A 307 5.46 -0.49 20.04
N GLY A 308 5.97 -0.16 18.85
CA GLY A 308 5.56 1.03 18.10
C GLY A 308 4.24 0.88 17.33
N ILE A 309 3.66 -0.32 17.25
CA ILE A 309 2.38 -0.55 16.57
C ILE A 309 1.23 0.00 17.45
N THR A 310 0.34 0.79 16.83
CA THR A 310 -0.76 1.45 17.52
C THR A 310 -2.06 0.65 17.45
N LYS A 311 -2.89 0.75 18.52
CA LYS A 311 -4.23 0.14 18.58
C LYS A 311 -5.27 0.93 17.77
N SER A 312 -4.99 2.20 17.50
CA SER A 312 -5.92 3.09 16.81
C SER A 312 -5.88 2.88 15.30
N PRO A 313 -7.02 2.96 14.62
CA PRO A 313 -7.05 2.96 13.15
C PRO A 313 -6.16 4.06 12.58
N ALA A 314 -5.42 3.74 11.51
CA ALA A 314 -4.62 4.69 10.78
C ALA A 314 -5.43 5.29 9.62
N ILE A 315 -5.47 6.62 9.52
CA ILE A 315 -6.14 7.29 8.41
C ILE A 315 -5.13 7.46 7.26
N PHE A 316 -5.55 7.05 6.06
CA PHE A 316 -4.76 7.25 4.85
C PHE A 316 -4.77 8.73 4.45
N ASP A 317 -3.60 9.36 4.48
CA ASP A 317 -3.41 10.77 4.16
C ASP A 317 -2.58 10.91 2.88
N MET A 318 -3.25 11.30 1.80
CA MET A 318 -2.62 11.51 0.49
C MET A 318 -1.58 12.65 0.52
N GLN A 319 -1.82 13.71 1.30
CA GLN A 319 -0.87 14.83 1.39
C GLN A 319 0.42 14.38 2.07
N LYS A 320 0.31 13.56 3.12
CA LYS A 320 1.48 12.96 3.77
C LYS A 320 2.25 12.04 2.84
N LEU A 321 1.56 11.21 2.05
CA LEU A 321 2.22 10.38 1.03
C LEU A 321 2.93 11.23 -0.02
N ARG A 322 2.30 12.30 -0.51
CA ARG A 322 2.92 13.23 -1.46
C ARG A 322 4.18 13.88 -0.90
N TYR A 323 4.11 14.36 0.34
CA TYR A 323 5.27 14.91 1.04
C TYR A 323 6.43 13.91 1.11
N ILE A 324 6.16 12.69 1.60
CA ILE A 324 7.18 11.64 1.69
C ILE A 324 7.75 11.33 0.30
N ASN A 325 6.90 11.18 -0.71
CA ASN A 325 7.35 10.90 -2.07
C ASN A 325 8.23 12.03 -2.65
N GLY A 326 7.88 13.28 -2.39
CA GLY A 326 8.71 14.43 -2.77
C GLY A 326 10.10 14.39 -2.14
N GLU A 327 10.22 13.96 -0.86
CA GLU A 327 11.51 13.75 -0.21
C GLU A 327 12.34 12.65 -0.91
N TYR A 328 11.71 11.56 -1.33
CA TYR A 328 12.38 10.50 -2.10
C TYR A 328 12.80 10.98 -3.49
N ILE A 329 11.94 11.74 -4.18
CA ILE A 329 12.27 12.32 -5.51
C ILE A 329 13.47 13.25 -5.40
N ARG A 330 13.53 14.10 -4.38
CA ARG A 330 14.67 15.03 -4.18
C ARG A 330 15.98 14.32 -3.87
N LYS A 331 15.95 13.10 -3.35
CA LYS A 331 17.13 12.28 -3.08
C LYS A 331 17.65 11.49 -4.30
N LEU A 332 16.88 11.40 -5.37
CA LEU A 332 17.34 10.75 -6.61
C LEU A 332 18.51 11.54 -7.20
N SER A 333 19.45 10.86 -7.82
CA SER A 333 20.43 11.52 -8.69
C SER A 333 19.71 12.18 -9.88
N PRO A 334 20.30 13.21 -10.51
CA PRO A 334 19.73 13.84 -11.70
C PRO A 334 19.40 12.84 -12.81
N GLU A 335 20.25 11.83 -13.01
CA GLU A 335 20.03 10.81 -14.03
C GLU A 335 18.85 9.88 -13.67
N GLU A 336 18.78 9.39 -12.44
CA GLU A 336 17.65 8.56 -11.97
C GLU A 336 16.33 9.32 -12.06
N PHE A 337 16.31 10.61 -11.71
CA PHE A 337 15.11 11.41 -11.86
C PHE A 337 14.73 11.59 -13.33
N TYR A 338 15.71 11.90 -14.19
CA TYR A 338 15.48 12.04 -15.63
C TYR A 338 14.84 10.78 -16.23
N GLU A 339 15.40 9.60 -15.95
CA GLU A 339 14.86 8.32 -16.44
C GLU A 339 13.40 8.09 -15.99
N LYS A 340 13.08 8.43 -14.73
CA LYS A 340 11.74 8.28 -14.19
C LYS A 340 10.75 9.33 -14.68
N ALA A 341 11.20 10.56 -14.89
CA ALA A 341 10.37 11.68 -15.33
C ALA A 341 10.10 11.66 -16.84
N LEU A 342 11.04 11.17 -17.64
CA LEU A 342 10.97 11.20 -19.11
C LEU A 342 9.67 10.60 -19.69
N PRO A 343 9.19 9.42 -19.25
CA PRO A 343 7.92 8.87 -19.73
C PRO A 343 6.71 9.78 -19.44
N TRP A 344 6.76 10.55 -18.34
CA TRP A 344 5.70 11.49 -17.96
C TRP A 344 5.79 12.79 -18.75
N ILE A 345 6.99 13.32 -18.94
CA ILE A 345 7.24 14.50 -19.79
C ILE A 345 6.75 14.21 -21.22
N ARG A 346 7.07 13.04 -21.77
CA ARG A 346 6.72 12.63 -23.14
C ARG A 346 5.23 12.38 -23.38
N ARG A 347 4.40 12.36 -22.34
CA ARG A 347 2.94 12.37 -22.50
C ARG A 347 2.46 13.68 -23.14
N THR A 348 3.12 14.78 -22.84
CA THR A 348 2.75 16.14 -23.26
C THR A 348 3.76 16.72 -24.22
N VAL A 349 5.04 16.67 -23.91
CA VAL A 349 6.13 17.28 -24.69
C VAL A 349 6.59 16.37 -25.82
N LYS A 350 6.45 16.83 -27.06
CA LYS A 350 6.90 16.15 -28.29
C LYS A 350 8.15 16.79 -28.90
N SER A 351 8.47 18.03 -28.50
CA SER A 351 9.65 18.75 -28.95
C SER A 351 10.93 17.91 -28.83
N GLU A 352 11.73 17.92 -29.89
CA GLU A 352 13.07 17.33 -29.93
C GLU A 352 14.15 18.33 -29.60
N THR A 353 13.83 19.62 -29.60
CA THR A 353 14.79 20.73 -29.41
C THR A 353 14.82 21.26 -27.98
N ALA A 354 13.77 20.99 -27.17
CA ALA A 354 13.73 21.39 -25.77
C ALA A 354 14.73 20.59 -24.94
N ASP A 355 15.49 21.29 -24.08
CA ASP A 355 16.41 20.65 -23.15
C ASP A 355 15.67 20.01 -21.98
N LEU A 356 15.36 18.71 -22.13
CA LEU A 356 14.61 17.96 -21.11
C LEU A 356 15.47 17.63 -19.87
N ARG A 357 16.81 17.66 -19.98
CA ARG A 357 17.68 17.48 -18.81
C ARG A 357 17.65 18.71 -17.93
N GLU A 358 17.77 19.90 -18.53
CA GLU A 358 17.62 21.16 -17.82
C GLU A 358 16.22 21.29 -17.22
N LEU A 359 15.17 20.90 -17.95
CA LEU A 359 13.81 20.86 -17.44
C LEU A 359 13.70 19.97 -16.19
N CYS A 360 14.36 18.81 -16.16
CA CYS A 360 14.35 17.91 -15.01
C CYS A 360 15.03 18.53 -13.78
N THR A 361 16.04 19.37 -13.91
CA THR A 361 16.70 20.02 -12.75
C THR A 361 15.72 20.88 -11.96
N VAL A 362 14.83 21.58 -12.66
CA VAL A 362 13.83 22.45 -12.03
C VAL A 362 12.58 21.68 -11.58
N LEU A 363 12.19 20.63 -12.30
CA LEU A 363 11.07 19.77 -11.92
C LEU A 363 11.34 19.01 -10.62
N GLN A 364 12.53 18.42 -10.48
CA GLN A 364 12.87 17.54 -9.34
C GLN A 364 12.65 18.20 -7.99
N THR A 365 12.97 19.48 -7.87
CA THR A 365 12.90 20.23 -6.61
C THR A 365 11.46 20.44 -6.12
N ARG A 366 10.49 20.38 -7.02
CA ARG A 366 9.07 20.72 -6.76
C ARG A 366 8.10 19.57 -7.04
N CYS A 367 8.58 18.47 -7.60
CA CYS A 367 7.77 17.31 -7.93
C CYS A 367 7.45 16.53 -6.66
N GLU A 368 6.17 16.34 -6.39
CA GLU A 368 5.69 15.48 -5.30
C GLU A 368 5.15 14.14 -5.81
N ALA A 369 4.66 14.10 -7.05
CA ALA A 369 4.29 12.89 -7.75
C ALA A 369 4.62 13.04 -9.24
N LEU A 370 5.10 11.98 -9.88
CA LEU A 370 5.46 12.04 -11.29
C LEU A 370 4.26 12.34 -12.21
N SER A 371 3.04 12.01 -11.77
CA SER A 371 1.80 12.33 -12.48
C SER A 371 1.51 13.83 -12.60
N ASP A 372 2.15 14.68 -11.80
CA ASP A 372 1.97 16.12 -11.87
C ASP A 372 2.76 16.75 -13.05
N ILE A 373 3.75 16.03 -13.55
CA ILE A 373 4.68 16.53 -14.57
C ILE A 373 3.96 16.98 -15.85
N PRO A 374 3.04 16.20 -16.45
CA PRO A 374 2.38 16.60 -17.70
C PRO A 374 1.74 17.97 -17.67
N GLU A 375 1.06 18.33 -16.58
CA GLU A 375 0.44 19.65 -16.39
C GLU A 375 1.46 20.78 -16.19
N GLN A 376 2.61 20.44 -15.59
CA GLN A 376 3.66 21.43 -15.33
C GLN A 376 4.47 21.79 -16.58
N VAL A 377 4.42 20.96 -17.63
CA VAL A 377 5.24 21.11 -18.83
C VAL A 377 4.45 21.29 -20.13
N ASP A 378 3.12 21.45 -20.05
CA ASP A 378 2.19 21.52 -21.19
C ASP A 378 2.45 22.74 -22.11
N PHE A 379 3.12 23.77 -21.61
CA PHE A 379 3.50 24.96 -22.35
C PHE A 379 4.77 24.79 -23.20
N ILE A 380 5.52 23.71 -23.06
CA ILE A 380 6.82 23.54 -23.73
C ILE A 380 6.67 23.50 -25.26
N ASP A 381 5.76 22.68 -25.78
CA ASP A 381 5.58 22.51 -27.23
C ASP A 381 4.84 23.69 -27.87
N ALA A 382 3.93 24.31 -27.15
CA ALA A 382 3.16 25.45 -27.63
C ALA A 382 2.87 26.43 -26.49
N LEU A 383 3.10 27.72 -26.75
CA LEU A 383 2.68 28.75 -25.81
C LEU A 383 1.15 28.78 -25.74
N PRO A 384 0.54 28.51 -24.55
CA PRO A 384 -0.90 28.61 -24.41
C PRO A 384 -1.40 30.03 -24.66
N ASP A 385 -2.65 30.19 -25.06
CA ASP A 385 -3.26 31.49 -25.02
C ASP A 385 -3.51 31.91 -23.58
N TYR A 386 -3.15 33.14 -23.24
CA TYR A 386 -3.24 33.65 -21.88
C TYR A 386 -3.67 35.13 -21.85
N ASP A 387 -4.30 35.53 -20.75
CA ASP A 387 -4.70 36.90 -20.52
C ASP A 387 -3.51 37.75 -20.07
N ILE A 388 -3.43 39.01 -20.57
CA ILE A 388 -2.40 39.98 -20.17
C ILE A 388 -2.46 40.30 -18.67
N GLU A 389 -3.59 40.10 -18.01
CA GLU A 389 -3.71 40.22 -16.55
C GLU A 389 -2.79 39.28 -15.77
N LEU A 390 -2.29 38.20 -16.37
CA LEU A 390 -1.27 37.36 -15.77
C LEU A 390 0.02 38.12 -15.44
N TYR A 391 0.33 39.22 -16.10
CA TYR A 391 1.47 40.06 -15.77
C TYR A 391 1.29 40.87 -14.49
N THR A 392 0.04 40.97 -13.98
CA THR A 392 -0.26 41.73 -12.77
C THR A 392 0.16 40.92 -11.53
N SER A 393 1.09 41.43 -10.75
CA SER A 393 1.54 40.83 -9.49
C SER A 393 1.84 41.89 -8.43
N LYS A 394 1.04 41.91 -7.37
CA LYS A 394 1.32 42.78 -6.20
C LYS A 394 2.67 42.53 -5.55
N LYS A 395 3.08 41.22 -5.47
CA LYS A 395 4.33 40.79 -4.87
C LYS A 395 5.55 41.23 -5.69
N MET A 396 5.44 41.13 -7.02
CA MET A 396 6.55 41.46 -7.94
C MET A 396 6.48 42.95 -8.35
N LYS A 397 5.38 43.64 -8.03
CA LYS A 397 5.06 45.03 -8.41
C LYS A 397 5.06 45.22 -9.93
N THR A 398 4.37 44.31 -10.62
CA THR A 398 4.22 44.32 -12.08
C THR A 398 2.78 44.53 -12.49
N THR A 399 2.60 45.17 -13.64
CA THR A 399 1.34 45.36 -14.38
C THR A 399 1.62 45.03 -15.86
N PRO A 400 0.63 44.95 -16.73
CA PRO A 400 0.85 44.82 -18.18
C PRO A 400 1.79 45.88 -18.74
N GLU A 401 1.68 47.14 -18.31
CA GLU A 401 2.53 48.27 -18.76
C GLU A 401 3.99 48.05 -18.34
N THR A 402 4.21 47.77 -17.05
CA THR A 402 5.59 47.54 -16.56
C THR A 402 6.17 46.25 -17.12
N ALA A 403 5.37 45.23 -17.42
CA ALA A 403 5.81 44.02 -18.09
C ALA A 403 6.27 44.29 -19.53
N ARG A 404 5.54 45.18 -20.25
CA ARG A 404 5.97 45.63 -21.56
C ARG A 404 7.33 46.33 -21.49
N GLU A 405 7.53 47.25 -20.56
CA GLU A 405 8.83 47.91 -20.32
C GLU A 405 9.95 46.92 -20.06
N ALA A 406 9.73 45.96 -19.15
CA ALA A 406 10.67 44.92 -18.79
C ALA A 406 11.05 44.06 -20.00
N LEU A 407 10.06 43.55 -20.75
CA LEU A 407 10.31 42.72 -21.93
C LEU A 407 10.98 43.48 -23.08
N THR A 408 10.68 44.78 -23.23
CA THR A 408 11.37 45.66 -24.19
C THR A 408 12.85 45.81 -23.85
N ALA A 409 13.20 45.89 -22.56
CA ALA A 409 14.61 45.89 -22.13
C ALA A 409 15.31 44.53 -22.30
N VAL A 410 14.58 43.43 -22.01
CA VAL A 410 15.13 42.04 -22.05
C VAL A 410 15.43 41.58 -23.47
N LEU A 411 14.58 41.85 -24.45
CA LEU A 411 14.67 41.28 -25.78
C LEU A 411 16.05 41.56 -26.47
N PRO A 412 16.55 42.83 -26.61
CA PRO A 412 17.83 43.08 -27.27
C PRO A 412 19.02 42.50 -26.53
N ILE A 413 18.94 42.37 -25.19
CA ILE A 413 19.99 41.77 -24.38
C ILE A 413 20.12 40.29 -24.75
N LEU A 414 19.00 39.57 -24.76
CA LEU A 414 18.98 38.14 -25.08
C LEU A 414 19.35 37.86 -26.56
N GLU A 415 18.97 38.77 -27.49
CA GLU A 415 19.35 38.67 -28.89
C GLU A 415 20.85 38.78 -29.11
N SER A 416 21.53 39.60 -28.30
CA SER A 416 22.96 39.87 -28.42
C SER A 416 23.89 38.88 -27.68
N LEU A 417 23.32 37.93 -26.89
CA LEU A 417 24.14 37.00 -26.14
C LEU A 417 25.02 36.12 -27.06
N PRO A 418 26.31 35.99 -26.79
CA PRO A 418 27.19 35.11 -27.59
C PRO A 418 26.90 33.64 -27.31
N GLU A 419 26.60 33.31 -26.07
CA GLU A 419 26.30 31.95 -25.58
C GLU A 419 24.87 31.90 -24.98
N TRP A 420 24.20 30.72 -25.12
CA TRP A 420 22.86 30.50 -24.58
C TRP A 420 22.90 29.43 -23.50
N ASN A 421 23.14 29.85 -22.28
CA ASN A 421 23.13 29.01 -21.08
C ASN A 421 22.64 29.83 -19.88
N ALA A 422 22.35 29.15 -18.78
CA ALA A 422 21.79 29.78 -17.59
C ALA A 422 22.69 30.87 -17.00
N GLU A 423 24.02 30.66 -16.99
CA GLU A 423 24.99 31.61 -16.45
C GLU A 423 25.04 32.92 -17.28
N ALA A 424 25.12 32.78 -18.60
CA ALA A 424 25.17 33.93 -19.50
C ALA A 424 23.87 34.75 -19.47
N ILE A 425 22.73 34.08 -19.50
CA ILE A 425 21.42 34.72 -19.39
C ILE A 425 21.28 35.41 -18.03
N HIS A 426 21.61 34.72 -16.93
CA HIS A 426 21.57 35.27 -15.58
C HIS A 426 22.44 36.53 -15.47
N ALA A 427 23.72 36.46 -15.87
CA ALA A 427 24.64 37.57 -15.77
C ALA A 427 24.15 38.82 -16.54
N ALA A 428 23.63 38.61 -17.75
CA ALA A 428 23.13 39.69 -18.59
C ALA A 428 21.87 40.36 -18.03
N LEU A 429 20.90 39.55 -17.55
CA LEU A 429 19.66 40.08 -17.01
C LEU A 429 19.86 40.74 -15.65
N PHE A 430 20.76 40.23 -14.80
CA PHE A 430 21.06 40.85 -13.52
C PHE A 430 21.85 42.15 -13.64
N ALA A 431 22.73 42.26 -14.64
CA ALA A 431 23.39 43.53 -14.98
C ALA A 431 22.36 44.60 -15.38
N GLU A 432 21.33 44.22 -16.16
CA GLU A 432 20.28 45.17 -16.55
C GLU A 432 19.36 45.56 -15.37
N ILE A 433 19.04 44.60 -14.47
CA ILE A 433 18.31 44.84 -13.23
C ILE A 433 19.04 45.89 -12.37
N GLU A 434 20.36 45.73 -12.22
CA GLU A 434 21.19 46.68 -11.46
C GLU A 434 21.21 48.06 -12.11
N LYS A 435 21.41 48.10 -13.41
CA LYS A 435 21.43 49.35 -14.22
C LYS A 435 20.08 50.12 -14.12
N LEU A 436 18.97 49.40 -14.17
CA LEU A 436 17.61 49.99 -14.07
C LEU A 436 17.22 50.32 -12.61
N GLY A 437 17.97 49.83 -11.62
CA GLY A 437 17.65 50.00 -10.20
C GLY A 437 16.34 49.37 -9.76
N VAL A 438 15.91 48.27 -10.40
CA VAL A 438 14.65 47.61 -10.16
C VAL A 438 14.87 46.31 -9.36
N LYS A 439 13.77 45.75 -8.81
CA LYS A 439 13.81 44.42 -8.15
C LYS A 439 13.83 43.30 -9.19
N ASN A 440 14.49 42.19 -8.86
CA ASN A 440 14.59 41.01 -9.73
C ASN A 440 13.23 40.58 -10.29
N GLY A 441 12.20 40.54 -9.44
CA GLY A 441 10.86 40.13 -9.84
C GLY A 441 10.21 41.03 -10.89
N TRP A 442 10.61 42.32 -10.95
CA TRP A 442 10.08 43.26 -11.91
C TRP A 442 10.45 42.89 -13.37
N LEU A 443 11.63 42.27 -13.55
CA LEU A 443 12.13 41.83 -14.87
C LEU A 443 11.87 40.34 -15.09
N LEU A 444 12.18 39.49 -14.11
CA LEU A 444 12.16 38.04 -14.27
C LEU A 444 10.73 37.44 -14.26
N TYR A 445 9.75 38.09 -13.60
CA TYR A 445 8.38 37.60 -13.61
C TYR A 445 7.71 37.80 -14.98
N PRO A 446 7.78 38.98 -15.61
CA PRO A 446 7.31 39.14 -16.99
C PRO A 446 7.96 38.18 -17.97
N LEU A 447 9.29 37.95 -17.88
CA LEU A 447 9.97 36.97 -18.72
C LEU A 447 9.36 35.56 -18.54
N ARG A 448 9.12 35.12 -17.29
CA ARG A 448 8.51 33.83 -17.04
C ARG A 448 7.12 33.70 -17.65
N VAL A 449 6.28 34.71 -17.48
CA VAL A 449 4.93 34.71 -18.07
C VAL A 449 5.00 34.72 -19.59
N ALA A 450 5.88 35.52 -20.18
CA ALA A 450 6.06 35.61 -21.64
C ALA A 450 6.45 34.26 -22.26
N VAL A 451 7.36 33.51 -21.61
CA VAL A 451 7.86 32.25 -22.17
C VAL A 451 6.97 31.03 -21.86
N SER A 452 6.08 31.13 -20.86
CA SER A 452 5.26 30.02 -20.44
C SER A 452 3.76 30.21 -20.57
N GLY A 453 3.26 31.46 -20.58
CA GLY A 453 1.84 31.77 -20.47
C GLY A 453 1.23 31.39 -19.11
N LYS A 454 2.08 31.19 -18.07
CA LYS A 454 1.65 30.72 -16.75
C LYS A 454 2.17 31.59 -15.61
N GLN A 455 1.38 31.67 -14.55
CA GLN A 455 1.79 32.34 -13.31
C GLN A 455 2.78 31.49 -12.50
N PHE A 456 2.56 30.18 -12.50
CA PHE A 456 3.40 29.20 -11.78
C PHE A 456 3.99 28.19 -12.75
N THR A 457 5.28 27.99 -12.64
CA THR A 457 6.08 27.08 -13.49
C THR A 457 7.10 26.33 -12.64
N PRO A 458 7.62 25.19 -13.10
CA PRO A 458 8.65 24.44 -12.37
C PRO A 458 9.94 25.28 -12.17
N GLY A 459 10.33 26.11 -13.15
CA GLY A 459 11.47 27.02 -13.09
C GLY A 459 11.10 28.48 -13.19
N GLY A 460 12.07 29.37 -13.06
CA GLY A 460 11.95 30.80 -13.35
C GLY A 460 12.11 31.09 -14.85
N GLY A 461 12.05 32.39 -15.21
CA GLY A 461 12.16 32.80 -16.62
C GLY A 461 13.52 32.45 -17.26
N ILE A 462 14.60 32.41 -16.48
CA ILE A 462 15.96 32.09 -16.96
C ILE A 462 16.02 30.60 -17.30
N GLU A 463 15.68 29.73 -16.38
CA GLU A 463 15.73 28.27 -16.58
C GLU A 463 14.82 27.86 -17.75
N LEU A 464 13.63 28.45 -17.84
CA LEU A 464 12.70 28.17 -18.94
C LEU A 464 13.24 28.65 -20.29
N ALA A 465 13.97 29.78 -20.33
CA ALA A 465 14.60 30.24 -21.53
C ALA A 465 15.70 29.26 -22.02
N VAL A 466 16.43 28.64 -21.09
CA VAL A 466 17.41 27.60 -21.45
C VAL A 466 16.70 26.37 -22.00
N VAL A 467 15.65 25.89 -21.31
CA VAL A 467 14.85 24.72 -21.73
C VAL A 467 14.26 24.87 -23.13
N LEU A 468 13.69 26.05 -23.43
CA LEU A 468 13.06 26.34 -24.72
C LEU A 468 14.07 26.59 -25.84
N GLY A 469 15.29 26.98 -25.50
CA GLY A 469 16.31 27.44 -26.44
C GLY A 469 16.10 28.87 -26.95
N ARG A 470 17.14 29.41 -27.61
CA ARG A 470 17.19 30.79 -28.01
C ARG A 470 16.01 31.20 -28.92
N GLU A 471 15.82 30.48 -30.02
CA GLU A 471 14.86 30.86 -31.06
C GLU A 471 13.42 30.92 -30.49
N GLU A 472 13.02 29.89 -29.79
CA GLU A 472 11.66 29.80 -29.23
C GLU A 472 11.45 30.83 -28.11
N THR A 473 12.45 31.07 -27.26
CA THR A 473 12.38 32.08 -26.21
C THR A 473 12.17 33.48 -26.81
N LEU A 474 12.99 33.85 -27.79
CA LEU A 474 12.90 35.16 -28.47
C LEU A 474 11.56 35.31 -29.21
N ARG A 475 11.10 34.26 -29.86
CA ARG A 475 9.78 34.25 -30.52
C ARG A 475 8.67 34.52 -29.51
N ARG A 476 8.66 33.85 -28.36
CA ARG A 476 7.62 34.03 -27.30
C ARG A 476 7.67 35.42 -26.68
N ILE A 477 8.84 35.99 -26.46
CA ILE A 477 8.98 37.38 -25.96
C ILE A 477 8.37 38.38 -26.97
N ARG A 478 8.64 38.20 -28.28
CA ARG A 478 8.05 39.06 -29.32
C ARG A 478 6.52 38.94 -29.34
N THR A 479 6.01 37.72 -29.29
CA THR A 479 4.55 37.48 -29.19
C THR A 479 3.93 38.15 -27.93
N ALA A 480 4.65 38.10 -26.80
CA ALA A 480 4.21 38.76 -25.57
C ALA A 480 4.18 40.27 -25.72
N LEU A 481 5.19 40.87 -26.37
CA LEU A 481 5.21 42.32 -26.65
C LEU A 481 4.08 42.75 -27.61
N GLU A 482 3.76 41.94 -28.63
CA GLU A 482 2.61 42.18 -29.51
C GLU A 482 1.27 42.15 -28.76
N LYS A 483 1.12 41.21 -27.79
CA LYS A 483 -0.08 41.17 -26.92
C LYS A 483 -0.22 42.38 -26.00
N LEU A 484 0.91 42.89 -25.51
CA LEU A 484 0.95 44.01 -24.58
C LEU A 484 0.80 45.38 -25.29
N GLY A 485 0.80 45.42 -26.61
CA GLY A 485 0.60 46.61 -27.45
C GLY A 485 1.84 47.41 -27.67
#